data_5d7ffbdbf19ef75780ce5e9d1e3c0d1d
#
_entry.id   5d7ffbdbf19ef75780ce5e9d1e3c0d1d
#
_cell.length_a   1.000
_cell.length_b   1.000
_cell.length_c   1.000
_cell.angle_alpha   90.00
_cell.angle_beta   90.00
_cell.angle_gamma   90.00
#
_symmetry.space_group_name_H-M   'P 1'
#
loop_
_entity.id
_entity.type
_entity.pdbx_description
1 polymer ?
#
loop_
_entity_poly.entity_id
_entity_poly.type
_entity_poly.pdbx_seq_one_letter_code
_entity_poly.pdbx_strand_id
1 'polypeptide(L)'
;MCLIVFAWRPGHAQPLIVAANRDEFYARPSLPLAQWPDAPEVYAGRDQEAGGTWLGVNADGRFAALTNIRDPHQPPARKSRGELVARFLSGSLPIDQYLADVNGRSIEYAGFNLLLGTREELWHYNANHTEPTQLKAGVYGLSNAGLDTPWPKLLKAKAALSELLNDPQPEALLEILSDPQTAPFAELPDTGVGLATESLLSSVFIASPSYGTRASTALIVNADGTRRMVERSFGPHGGRLGEVELKF
;
A
#
# COMPACT_ATOMS: atom_id res chain seq x y z
N MET A 1 8.39 4.50 -2.54
CA MET A 1 7.43 4.05 -3.57
C MET A 1 6.75 2.80 -3.09
N CYS A 2 5.66 2.30 -3.70
CA CYS A 2 4.95 1.14 -3.17
C CYS A 2 4.33 0.34 -4.32
N LEU A 3 4.03 -0.91 -4.05
CA LEU A 3 3.19 -1.76 -4.85
C LEU A 3 2.12 -2.36 -3.94
N ILE A 4 0.86 -2.27 -4.33
CA ILE A 4 -0.28 -2.89 -3.64
C ILE A 4 -1.06 -3.67 -4.67
N VAL A 5 -1.28 -4.96 -4.44
CA VAL A 5 -2.26 -5.75 -5.18
C VAL A 5 -3.31 -6.27 -4.20
N PHE A 6 -4.57 -6.20 -4.60
CA PHE A 6 -5.66 -6.54 -3.69
C PHE A 6 -6.87 -7.12 -4.41
N ALA A 7 -7.62 -7.95 -3.72
CA ALA A 7 -8.92 -8.44 -4.16
C ALA A 7 -9.99 -7.86 -3.24
N TRP A 8 -10.97 -7.17 -3.82
CA TRP A 8 -12.19 -6.71 -3.17
C TRP A 8 -13.35 -7.60 -3.59
N ARG A 9 -13.93 -8.34 -2.64
CA ARG A 9 -14.95 -9.38 -2.90
C ARG A 9 -16.08 -9.28 -1.88
N PRO A 10 -16.85 -8.17 -1.87
CA PRO A 10 -17.95 -8.00 -0.91
C PRO A 10 -18.92 -9.18 -0.99
N GLY A 11 -19.34 -9.70 0.16
CA GLY A 11 -20.19 -10.90 0.26
C GLY A 11 -19.45 -12.25 0.21
N HIS A 12 -18.13 -12.26 -0.02
CA HIS A 12 -17.33 -13.48 0.05
C HIS A 12 -16.86 -13.76 1.49
N ALA A 13 -16.46 -15.02 1.78
CA ALA A 13 -15.88 -15.39 3.08
C ALA A 13 -14.64 -14.56 3.45
N GLN A 14 -13.92 -14.07 2.45
CA GLN A 14 -12.77 -13.19 2.59
C GLN A 14 -12.96 -11.96 1.69
N PRO A 15 -13.68 -10.93 2.20
CA PRO A 15 -14.05 -9.76 1.40
C PRO A 15 -12.87 -8.88 0.97
N LEU A 16 -11.76 -8.88 1.72
CA LEU A 16 -10.58 -8.11 1.35
C LEU A 16 -9.31 -8.94 1.56
N ILE A 17 -8.50 -9.04 0.51
CA ILE A 17 -7.18 -9.65 0.53
C ILE A 17 -6.20 -8.64 -0.04
N VAL A 18 -5.09 -8.38 0.65
CA VAL A 18 -4.08 -7.39 0.23
C VAL A 18 -2.70 -7.99 0.33
N ALA A 19 -1.88 -7.74 -0.68
CA ALA A 19 -0.44 -7.95 -0.64
C ALA A 19 0.26 -6.66 -1.07
N ALA A 20 1.19 -6.13 -0.26
CA ALA A 20 1.77 -4.82 -0.47
C ALA A 20 3.25 -4.73 -0.09
N ASN A 21 4.04 -4.06 -0.93
CA ASN A 21 5.41 -3.65 -0.64
C ASN A 21 5.49 -2.15 -0.39
N ARG A 22 6.15 -1.77 0.71
CA ARG A 22 6.59 -0.40 0.96
C ARG A 22 8.04 -0.26 0.55
N ASP A 23 8.31 0.57 -0.46
CA ASP A 23 9.66 0.89 -0.91
C ASP A 23 10.05 2.29 -0.42
N GLU A 24 11.18 2.38 0.30
CA GLU A 24 11.61 3.61 0.94
C GLU A 24 13.13 3.59 1.17
N PHE A 25 13.72 4.74 1.45
CA PHE A 25 15.11 4.83 1.91
C PHE A 25 15.30 4.10 3.24
N TYR A 26 16.34 3.27 3.34
CA TYR A 26 16.63 2.54 4.58
C TYR A 26 16.99 3.46 5.75
N ALA A 27 17.49 4.66 5.49
CA ALA A 27 17.77 5.67 6.51
C ALA A 27 16.51 6.25 7.16
N ARG A 28 15.32 6.14 6.50
CA ARG A 28 14.06 6.65 7.07
C ARG A 28 13.59 5.74 8.20
N PRO A 29 13.54 6.20 9.47
CA PRO A 29 13.20 5.33 10.60
C PRO A 29 11.71 4.94 10.54
N SER A 30 11.43 3.66 10.78
CA SER A 30 10.06 3.14 10.86
C SER A 30 9.97 1.99 11.85
N LEU A 31 8.82 1.86 12.51
CA LEU A 31 8.48 0.71 13.33
C LEU A 31 7.71 -0.32 12.49
N PRO A 32 7.90 -1.61 12.77
CA PRO A 32 7.12 -2.66 12.13
C PRO A 32 5.66 -2.63 12.56
N LEU A 33 4.85 -3.46 11.92
CA LEU A 33 3.44 -3.70 12.25
C LEU A 33 3.27 -3.92 13.75
N ALA A 34 2.39 -3.12 14.36
CA ALA A 34 1.99 -3.23 15.76
C ALA A 34 0.62 -2.58 15.98
N GLN A 35 0.00 -2.88 17.11
CA GLN A 35 -1.07 -2.05 17.65
C GLN A 35 -0.45 -0.76 18.19
N TRP A 36 -1.02 0.39 17.84
CA TRP A 36 -0.45 1.67 18.24
C TRP A 36 -0.76 2.00 19.71
N PRO A 37 0.21 2.35 20.53
CA PRO A 37 -0.04 2.64 21.95
C PRO A 37 -0.83 3.94 22.19
N ASP A 38 -0.74 4.90 21.26
CA ASP A 38 -1.43 6.19 21.31
C ASP A 38 -2.75 6.21 20.51
N ALA A 39 -3.06 5.12 19.78
CA ALA A 39 -4.30 4.90 19.06
C ALA A 39 -4.57 3.38 19.01
N PRO A 40 -5.03 2.78 20.13
CA PRO A 40 -5.08 1.31 20.28
C PRO A 40 -6.06 0.62 19.33
N GLU A 41 -6.93 1.36 18.65
CA GLU A 41 -7.77 0.87 17.57
C GLU A 41 -6.98 0.63 16.27
N VAL A 42 -5.77 1.19 16.09
CA VAL A 42 -4.98 1.13 14.86
C VAL A 42 -3.92 0.04 14.92
N TYR A 43 -3.87 -0.77 13.85
CA TYR A 43 -2.88 -1.82 13.59
C TYR A 43 -2.15 -1.50 12.29
N ALA A 44 -0.91 -1.07 12.38
CA ALA A 44 -0.09 -0.62 11.25
C ALA A 44 1.40 -0.57 11.61
N GLY A 45 2.27 -0.55 10.61
CA GLY A 45 3.62 -0.04 10.78
C GLY A 45 3.60 1.47 11.03
N ARG A 46 4.68 2.06 11.52
CA ARG A 46 4.73 3.49 11.80
C ARG A 46 5.97 4.17 11.23
N ASP A 47 5.77 5.22 10.48
CA ASP A 47 6.82 6.13 10.05
C ASP A 47 7.22 7.02 11.24
N GLN A 48 8.46 6.88 11.73
CA GLN A 48 8.91 7.62 12.90
C GLN A 48 9.34 9.06 12.59
N GLU A 49 9.60 9.38 11.33
CA GLU A 49 9.95 10.74 10.91
C GLU A 49 8.72 11.65 10.87
N ALA A 50 7.59 11.15 10.34
CA ALA A 50 6.38 11.94 10.15
C ALA A 50 5.18 11.47 11.00
N GLY A 51 5.32 10.41 11.79
CA GLY A 51 4.30 9.91 12.73
C GLY A 51 3.13 9.17 12.10
N GLY A 52 3.02 9.13 10.77
CA GLY A 52 1.93 8.47 10.04
C GLY A 52 2.24 7.03 9.65
N THR A 53 1.45 6.49 8.72
CA THR A 53 1.64 5.15 8.16
C THR A 53 1.30 5.08 6.67
N TRP A 54 1.63 3.95 6.02
CA TRP A 54 1.40 3.70 4.59
C TRP A 54 0.29 2.70 4.32
N LEU A 55 -0.01 1.81 5.27
CA LEU A 55 -1.04 0.77 5.21
C LEU A 55 -1.39 0.34 6.62
N GLY A 56 -2.67 0.15 6.87
CA GLY A 56 -3.15 -0.36 8.14
C GLY A 56 -4.64 -0.64 8.14
N VAL A 57 -5.08 -1.15 9.27
CA VAL A 57 -6.50 -1.40 9.58
C VAL A 57 -6.80 -0.90 10.99
N ASN A 58 -8.09 -0.72 11.29
CA ASN A 58 -8.51 -0.46 12.65
C ASN A 58 -9.47 -1.54 13.19
N ALA A 59 -9.71 -1.53 14.49
CA ALA A 59 -10.60 -2.49 15.16
C ALA A 59 -12.03 -2.48 14.58
N ASP A 60 -12.53 -1.31 14.12
CA ASP A 60 -13.91 -1.14 13.64
C ASP A 60 -14.12 -1.62 12.19
N GLY A 61 -13.07 -2.08 11.50
CA GLY A 61 -13.16 -2.59 10.14
C GLY A 61 -12.70 -1.62 9.07
N ARG A 62 -12.10 -0.49 9.42
CA ARG A 62 -11.48 0.41 8.44
C ARG A 62 -10.19 -0.17 7.92
N PHE A 63 -9.96 0.03 6.65
CA PHE A 63 -8.72 -0.24 5.93
C PHE A 63 -8.27 1.03 5.23
N ALA A 64 -6.98 1.33 5.28
CA ALA A 64 -6.42 2.40 4.47
C ALA A 64 -5.01 2.04 4.00
N ALA A 65 -4.70 2.45 2.77
CA ALA A 65 -3.35 2.33 2.22
C ALA A 65 -3.07 3.46 1.23
N LEU A 66 -1.80 3.80 1.03
CA LEU A 66 -1.40 4.80 0.06
C LEU A 66 -0.20 4.37 -0.78
N THR A 67 -0.13 4.92 -1.98
CA THR A 67 1.11 4.95 -2.78
C THR A 67 1.42 6.38 -3.21
N ASN A 68 2.70 6.66 -3.39
CA ASN A 68 3.14 7.92 -3.98
C ASN A 68 2.89 7.91 -5.49
N ILE A 69 2.53 9.04 -6.08
CA ILE A 69 2.62 9.21 -7.54
C ILE A 69 4.08 9.55 -7.88
N ARG A 70 4.62 8.85 -8.89
CA ARG A 70 6.00 9.07 -9.35
C ARG A 70 6.01 10.25 -10.32
N ASP A 71 6.46 11.39 -9.83
CA ASP A 71 6.66 12.60 -10.60
C ASP A 71 7.86 13.36 -10.03
N PRO A 72 9.00 13.41 -10.74
CA PRO A 72 10.20 14.09 -10.27
C PRO A 72 10.07 15.62 -10.24
N HIS A 73 9.03 16.18 -10.86
CA HIS A 73 8.81 17.63 -10.94
C HIS A 73 7.85 18.16 -9.86
N GLN A 74 7.36 17.28 -8.97
CA GLN A 74 6.48 17.72 -7.89
C GLN A 74 7.20 18.65 -6.91
N PRO A 75 6.55 19.77 -6.54
CA PRO A 75 7.11 20.64 -5.51
C PRO A 75 7.18 19.93 -4.15
N PRO A 76 8.08 20.38 -3.26
CA PRO A 76 8.13 19.89 -1.89
C PRO A 76 6.76 20.06 -1.22
N ALA A 77 6.26 18.99 -0.61
CA ALA A 77 5.00 18.99 0.10
C ALA A 77 5.12 19.58 1.50
N ARG A 78 4.06 20.24 1.99
CA ARG A 78 4.01 20.78 3.35
C ARG A 78 3.74 19.68 4.39
N LYS A 79 3.05 18.59 3.98
CA LYS A 79 2.61 17.51 4.86
C LYS A 79 3.02 16.15 4.34
N SER A 80 3.21 15.22 5.25
CA SER A 80 3.43 13.82 4.94
C SER A 80 2.12 13.14 4.55
N ARG A 81 2.12 12.44 3.42
CA ARG A 81 0.97 11.64 2.95
C ARG A 81 0.53 10.57 3.95
N GLY A 82 1.47 10.06 4.77
CA GLY A 82 1.19 9.05 5.79
C GLY A 82 0.18 9.49 6.86
N GLU A 83 -0.01 10.82 7.07
CA GLU A 83 -1.05 11.31 7.96
C GLU A 83 -2.46 11.01 7.45
N LEU A 84 -2.65 10.92 6.11
CA LEU A 84 -3.95 10.61 5.51
C LEU A 84 -4.44 9.22 5.90
N VAL A 85 -3.55 8.24 5.90
CA VAL A 85 -3.87 6.88 6.35
C VAL A 85 -4.11 6.85 7.85
N ALA A 86 -3.20 7.43 8.64
CA ALA A 86 -3.30 7.45 10.10
C ALA A 86 -4.60 8.12 10.58
N ARG A 87 -4.92 9.30 10.05
CA ARG A 87 -6.16 10.05 10.41
C ARG A 87 -7.44 9.31 10.05
N PHE A 88 -7.45 8.59 8.92
CA PHE A 88 -8.62 7.78 8.57
C PHE A 88 -8.79 6.60 9.52
N LEU A 89 -7.72 5.93 9.87
CA LEU A 89 -7.76 4.75 10.76
C LEU A 89 -8.12 5.10 12.20
N SER A 90 -7.63 6.24 12.72
CA SER A 90 -7.95 6.71 14.08
C SER A 90 -9.21 7.58 14.16
N GLY A 91 -9.79 7.95 13.01
CA GLY A 91 -10.99 8.79 12.95
C GLY A 91 -12.29 8.01 12.81
N SER A 92 -13.41 8.74 12.83
CA SER A 92 -14.75 8.16 12.69
C SER A 92 -15.56 8.72 11.51
N LEU A 93 -15.01 9.66 10.73
CA LEU A 93 -15.73 10.25 9.59
C LEU A 93 -16.10 9.20 8.56
N PRO A 94 -17.31 9.22 7.97
CA PRO A 94 -17.65 8.45 6.77
C PRO A 94 -16.65 8.68 5.63
N ILE A 95 -16.47 7.69 4.75
CA ILE A 95 -15.47 7.76 3.68
C ILE A 95 -15.70 8.95 2.75
N ASP A 96 -16.94 9.21 2.35
CA ASP A 96 -17.30 10.35 1.49
C ASP A 96 -16.91 11.69 2.09
N GLN A 97 -17.20 11.90 3.37
CA GLN A 97 -16.83 13.13 4.09
C GLN A 97 -15.31 13.24 4.28
N TYR A 98 -14.66 12.11 4.58
CA TYR A 98 -13.20 12.08 4.69
C TYR A 98 -12.52 12.40 3.34
N LEU A 99 -13.02 11.84 2.24
CA LEU A 99 -12.52 12.11 0.89
C LEU A 99 -12.76 13.55 0.46
N ALA A 100 -13.89 14.15 0.84
CA ALA A 100 -14.15 15.58 0.61
C ALA A 100 -13.14 16.48 1.35
N ASP A 101 -12.82 16.17 2.62
CA ASP A 101 -11.77 16.87 3.38
C ASP A 101 -10.39 16.70 2.72
N VAL A 102 -10.03 15.48 2.32
CA VAL A 102 -8.75 15.19 1.63
C VAL A 102 -8.65 15.97 0.31
N ASN A 103 -9.70 15.95 -0.51
CA ASN A 103 -9.73 16.66 -1.78
C ASN A 103 -9.53 18.18 -1.59
N GLY A 104 -10.21 18.78 -0.61
CA GLY A 104 -10.07 20.21 -0.29
C GLY A 104 -8.66 20.61 0.17
N ARG A 105 -7.84 19.66 0.61
CA ARG A 105 -6.48 19.88 1.11
C ARG A 105 -5.40 19.15 0.31
N SER A 106 -5.74 18.58 -0.83
CA SER A 106 -4.82 17.75 -1.64
C SER A 106 -3.53 18.50 -2.03
N ILE A 107 -3.59 19.82 -2.21
CA ILE A 107 -2.46 20.70 -2.53
C ILE A 107 -1.40 20.77 -1.40
N GLU A 108 -1.73 20.39 -0.18
CA GLU A 108 -0.78 20.34 0.93
C GLU A 108 0.19 19.16 0.85
N TYR A 109 -0.12 18.17 0.00
CA TYR A 109 0.62 16.92 -0.16
C TYR A 109 1.25 16.81 -1.55
N ALA A 110 2.36 16.11 -1.66
CA ALA A 110 2.83 15.62 -2.95
C ALA A 110 1.85 14.56 -3.48
N GLY A 111 1.81 14.32 -4.80
CA GLY A 111 0.88 13.41 -5.44
C GLY A 111 0.84 12.01 -4.81
N PHE A 112 -0.37 11.50 -4.65
CA PHE A 112 -0.64 10.22 -3.99
C PHE A 112 -1.86 9.52 -4.58
N ASN A 113 -1.90 8.21 -4.40
CA ASN A 113 -3.12 7.42 -4.45
C ASN A 113 -3.49 7.01 -3.03
N LEU A 114 -4.76 7.02 -2.70
CA LEU A 114 -5.30 6.63 -1.41
C LEU A 114 -6.38 5.57 -1.62
N LEU A 115 -6.27 4.46 -0.90
CA LEU A 115 -7.30 3.44 -0.76
C LEU A 115 -7.92 3.58 0.61
N LEU A 116 -9.24 3.65 0.68
CA LEU A 116 -10.01 3.71 1.91
C LEU A 116 -11.13 2.68 1.86
N GLY A 117 -11.23 1.86 2.89
CA GLY A 117 -12.24 0.82 2.96
C GLY A 117 -12.92 0.72 4.32
N THR A 118 -14.13 0.18 4.29
CA THR A 118 -14.87 -0.35 5.42
C THR A 118 -15.21 -1.82 5.13
N ARG A 119 -16.08 -2.43 5.92
CA ARG A 119 -16.60 -3.78 5.62
C ARG A 119 -17.49 -3.82 4.37
N GLU A 120 -18.05 -2.68 3.96
CA GLU A 120 -19.13 -2.57 2.98
C GLU A 120 -18.67 -1.93 1.68
N GLU A 121 -17.65 -1.08 1.72
CA GLU A 121 -17.21 -0.29 0.58
C GLU A 121 -15.69 -0.12 0.56
N LEU A 122 -15.16 0.05 -0.64
CA LEU A 122 -13.75 0.35 -0.90
C LEU A 122 -13.67 1.46 -1.94
N TRP A 123 -12.86 2.47 -1.66
CA TRP A 123 -12.70 3.65 -2.50
C TRP A 123 -11.24 3.87 -2.88
N HIS A 124 -11.04 4.37 -4.08
CA HIS A 124 -9.76 4.85 -4.57
C HIS A 124 -9.85 6.35 -4.87
N TYR A 125 -8.87 7.11 -4.40
CA TYR A 125 -8.67 8.51 -4.73
C TYR A 125 -7.24 8.72 -5.25
N ASN A 126 -7.13 9.42 -6.39
CA ASN A 126 -5.86 9.83 -6.96
C ASN A 126 -5.78 11.37 -6.91
N ALA A 127 -4.72 11.91 -6.29
CA ALA A 127 -4.59 13.36 -6.09
C ALA A 127 -4.46 14.18 -7.39
N ASN A 128 -4.20 13.53 -8.54
CA ASN A 128 -4.21 14.18 -9.85
C ASN A 128 -5.62 14.22 -10.48
N HIS A 129 -6.62 13.61 -9.83
CA HIS A 129 -8.01 13.59 -10.26
C HIS A 129 -8.90 14.14 -9.14
N THR A 130 -9.97 14.82 -9.48
CA THR A 130 -10.84 15.49 -8.51
C THR A 130 -11.90 14.57 -7.89
N GLU A 131 -12.18 13.44 -8.52
CA GLU A 131 -13.29 12.56 -8.12
C GLU A 131 -12.78 11.22 -7.59
N PRO A 132 -13.12 10.86 -6.34
CA PRO A 132 -12.87 9.52 -5.82
C PRO A 132 -13.78 8.49 -6.52
N THR A 133 -13.31 7.26 -6.63
CA THR A 133 -14.02 6.17 -7.28
C THR A 133 -14.32 5.07 -6.28
N GLN A 134 -15.60 4.72 -6.11
CA GLN A 134 -15.98 3.52 -5.37
C GLN A 134 -15.69 2.28 -6.22
N LEU A 135 -14.94 1.34 -5.64
CA LEU A 135 -14.51 0.14 -6.35
C LEU A 135 -15.58 -0.95 -6.31
N LYS A 136 -15.84 -1.55 -7.45
CA LYS A 136 -16.67 -2.76 -7.55
C LYS A 136 -15.87 -3.99 -7.12
N ALA A 137 -16.55 -5.14 -6.98
CA ALA A 137 -15.86 -6.41 -6.77
C ALA A 137 -14.86 -6.66 -7.91
N GLY A 138 -13.63 -7.05 -7.56
CA GLY A 138 -12.56 -7.27 -8.54
C GLY A 138 -11.19 -7.46 -7.91
N VAL A 139 -10.22 -7.75 -8.77
CA VAL A 139 -8.79 -7.77 -8.42
C VAL A 139 -8.14 -6.55 -9.02
N TYR A 140 -7.38 -5.84 -8.22
CA TYR A 140 -6.79 -4.54 -8.55
C TYR A 140 -5.31 -4.50 -8.25
N GLY A 141 -4.62 -3.59 -8.91
CA GLY A 141 -3.24 -3.26 -8.62
C GLY A 141 -3.02 -1.75 -8.56
N LEU A 142 -2.19 -1.32 -7.63
CA LEU A 142 -1.84 0.08 -7.44
C LEU A 142 -0.34 0.22 -7.20
N SER A 143 0.33 0.98 -8.05
CA SER A 143 1.73 1.34 -7.87
C SER A 143 1.87 2.87 -7.81
N ASN A 144 2.77 3.44 -8.58
CA ASN A 144 3.14 4.85 -8.50
C ASN A 144 2.63 5.70 -9.68
N ALA A 145 1.59 5.21 -10.35
CA ALA A 145 0.76 5.94 -11.30
C ALA A 145 -0.71 5.89 -10.84
N GLY A 146 -1.67 5.66 -11.72
CA GLY A 146 -3.07 5.41 -11.33
C GLY A 146 -3.36 3.95 -11.02
N LEU A 147 -4.59 3.69 -10.57
CA LEU A 147 -5.11 2.34 -10.34
C LEU A 147 -5.05 1.54 -11.65
N ASP A 148 -4.58 0.29 -11.55
CA ASP A 148 -4.44 -0.65 -12.67
C ASP A 148 -3.60 -0.14 -13.87
N THR A 149 -2.75 0.87 -13.67
CA THR A 149 -1.78 1.26 -14.69
C THR A 149 -0.87 0.06 -15.01
N PRO A 150 -0.79 -0.40 -16.28
CA PRO A 150 -0.26 -1.70 -16.64
C PRO A 150 1.28 -1.77 -16.60
N TRP A 151 1.89 -1.38 -15.51
CA TRP A 151 3.32 -1.56 -15.32
C TRP A 151 3.68 -3.04 -15.12
N PRO A 152 4.82 -3.53 -15.66
CA PRO A 152 5.17 -4.95 -15.64
C PRO A 152 5.08 -5.58 -14.24
N LYS A 153 5.63 -4.94 -13.20
CA LYS A 153 5.56 -5.44 -11.81
C LYS A 153 4.13 -5.55 -11.28
N LEU A 154 3.26 -4.61 -11.67
CA LEU A 154 1.87 -4.60 -11.23
C LEU A 154 1.09 -5.73 -11.89
N LEU A 155 1.24 -5.92 -13.22
CA LEU A 155 0.60 -6.99 -13.95
C LEU A 155 1.02 -8.36 -13.41
N LYS A 156 2.33 -8.56 -13.16
CA LYS A 156 2.87 -9.81 -12.61
C LYS A 156 2.29 -10.12 -11.23
N ALA A 157 2.36 -9.17 -10.31
CA ALA A 157 1.87 -9.36 -8.95
C ALA A 157 0.34 -9.53 -8.89
N LYS A 158 -0.42 -8.80 -9.73
CA LYS A 158 -1.87 -8.92 -9.84
C LYS A 158 -2.31 -10.29 -10.39
N ALA A 159 -1.62 -10.81 -11.40
CA ALA A 159 -1.87 -12.14 -11.93
C ALA A 159 -1.60 -13.22 -10.87
N ALA A 160 -0.45 -13.15 -10.18
CA ALA A 160 -0.10 -14.08 -9.11
C ALA A 160 -1.10 -14.04 -7.93
N LEU A 161 -1.58 -12.84 -7.52
CA LEU A 161 -2.65 -12.74 -6.53
C LEU A 161 -3.91 -13.46 -6.97
N SER A 162 -4.30 -13.33 -8.24
CA SER A 162 -5.53 -13.94 -8.77
C SER A 162 -5.54 -15.47 -8.63
N GLU A 163 -4.39 -16.10 -8.74
CA GLU A 163 -4.23 -17.55 -8.59
C GLU A 163 -4.38 -18.03 -7.14
N LEU A 164 -4.13 -17.15 -6.16
CA LEU A 164 -4.19 -17.47 -4.73
C LEU A 164 -5.58 -17.27 -4.11
N LEU A 165 -6.55 -16.71 -4.83
CA LEU A 165 -7.83 -16.27 -4.24
C LEU A 165 -8.74 -17.40 -3.74
N ASN A 166 -8.51 -18.65 -4.13
CA ASN A 166 -9.30 -19.79 -3.66
C ASN A 166 -8.93 -20.23 -2.24
N ASP A 167 -7.65 -20.10 -1.88
CA ASP A 167 -7.12 -20.41 -0.54
C ASP A 167 -5.95 -19.48 -0.20
N PRO A 168 -6.21 -18.19 0.06
CA PRO A 168 -5.18 -17.22 0.33
C PRO A 168 -4.53 -17.48 1.68
N GLN A 169 -3.21 -17.72 1.66
CA GLN A 169 -2.39 -17.83 2.86
C GLN A 169 -1.43 -16.63 2.91
N PRO A 170 -1.20 -15.99 4.07
CA PRO A 170 -0.30 -14.85 4.16
C PRO A 170 1.11 -15.12 3.64
N GLU A 171 1.60 -16.34 3.85
CA GLU A 171 2.92 -16.77 3.37
C GLU A 171 2.99 -16.72 1.85
N ALA A 172 1.96 -17.22 1.15
CA ALA A 172 1.86 -17.18 -0.31
C ALA A 172 1.68 -15.73 -0.83
N LEU A 173 0.91 -14.90 -0.11
CA LEU A 173 0.77 -13.47 -0.43
C LEU A 173 2.09 -12.70 -0.25
N LEU A 174 2.93 -13.07 0.70
CA LEU A 174 4.26 -12.48 0.87
C LEU A 174 5.24 -13.00 -0.20
N GLU A 175 5.06 -14.22 -0.69
CA GLU A 175 5.93 -14.78 -1.73
C GLU A 175 5.75 -14.08 -3.07
N ILE A 176 4.52 -13.74 -3.48
CA ILE A 176 4.29 -12.98 -4.73
C ILE A 176 4.92 -11.58 -4.70
N LEU A 177 5.31 -11.08 -3.52
CA LEU A 177 5.96 -9.78 -3.33
C LEU A 177 7.49 -9.86 -3.33
N SER A 178 8.08 -11.05 -3.41
CA SER A 178 9.53 -11.29 -3.20
C SER A 178 10.37 -11.25 -4.46
N ASP A 179 9.77 -11.08 -5.65
CA ASP A 179 10.48 -11.16 -6.92
C ASP A 179 11.38 -9.93 -7.21
N PRO A 180 12.71 -10.11 -7.26
CA PRO A 180 13.66 -9.03 -7.52
C PRO A 180 13.91 -8.78 -9.02
N GLN A 181 13.27 -9.52 -9.93
CA GLN A 181 13.52 -9.38 -11.37
C GLN A 181 13.03 -8.02 -11.87
N THR A 182 13.90 -7.30 -12.57
CA THR A 182 13.55 -6.07 -13.27
C THR A 182 12.89 -6.37 -14.61
N ALA A 183 12.03 -5.47 -15.08
CA ALA A 183 11.43 -5.58 -16.40
C ALA A 183 12.44 -5.31 -17.53
N PRO A 184 12.21 -5.86 -18.74
CA PRO A 184 12.96 -5.50 -19.94
C PRO A 184 12.89 -3.98 -20.20
N PHE A 185 13.97 -3.40 -20.70
CA PHE A 185 14.02 -1.95 -20.96
C PHE A 185 12.91 -1.43 -21.87
N ALA A 186 12.47 -2.25 -22.82
CA ALA A 186 11.40 -1.88 -23.75
C ALA A 186 9.99 -1.78 -23.09
N GLU A 187 9.85 -2.34 -21.89
CA GLU A 187 8.59 -2.35 -21.13
C GLU A 187 8.57 -1.34 -19.98
N LEU A 188 9.70 -0.64 -19.76
CA LEU A 188 9.80 0.35 -18.69
C LEU A 188 8.93 1.57 -18.99
N PRO A 189 8.22 2.11 -17.98
CA PRO A 189 7.56 3.40 -18.14
C PRO A 189 8.62 4.51 -18.26
N ASP A 190 8.25 5.62 -18.86
CA ASP A 190 9.02 6.86 -18.78
C ASP A 190 8.25 7.85 -17.88
N THR A 191 8.70 7.97 -16.65
CA THR A 191 8.13 8.92 -15.67
C THR A 191 9.08 10.10 -15.39
N GLY A 192 10.13 10.25 -16.19
CA GLY A 192 11.10 11.34 -16.06
C GLY A 192 12.22 11.10 -15.04
N VAL A 193 12.26 9.94 -14.36
CA VAL A 193 13.31 9.63 -13.37
C VAL A 193 14.58 9.03 -13.99
N GLY A 194 14.59 8.80 -15.30
CA GLY A 194 15.68 8.23 -16.06
C GLY A 194 15.72 6.71 -16.04
N LEU A 195 16.26 6.12 -17.12
CA LEU A 195 16.18 4.69 -17.42
C LEU A 195 16.75 3.78 -16.32
N ALA A 196 17.88 4.15 -15.71
CA ALA A 196 18.49 3.35 -14.64
C ALA A 196 17.58 3.28 -13.40
N THR A 197 16.92 4.39 -13.06
CA THR A 197 15.97 4.45 -11.94
C THR A 197 14.70 3.69 -12.30
N GLU A 198 14.16 3.85 -13.51
CA GLU A 198 13.00 3.07 -13.97
C GLU A 198 13.26 1.57 -13.90
N SER A 199 14.43 1.12 -14.35
CA SER A 199 14.83 -0.29 -14.26
C SER A 199 14.86 -0.78 -12.81
N LEU A 200 15.54 -0.06 -11.91
CA LEU A 200 15.56 -0.41 -10.48
C LEU A 200 14.15 -0.52 -9.87
N LEU A 201 13.28 0.43 -10.22
CA LEU A 201 11.92 0.52 -9.67
C LEU A 201 10.91 -0.41 -10.35
N SER A 202 11.33 -1.14 -11.39
CA SER A 202 10.46 -2.06 -12.15
C SER A 202 10.28 -3.42 -11.50
N SER A 203 11.13 -3.81 -10.56
CA SER A 203 10.98 -5.06 -9.81
C SER A 203 9.83 -4.98 -8.79
N VAL A 204 9.26 -6.13 -8.46
CA VAL A 204 8.28 -6.25 -7.38
C VAL A 204 8.97 -6.04 -6.03
N PHE A 205 10.13 -6.65 -5.83
CA PHE A 205 10.99 -6.50 -4.65
C PHE A 205 12.25 -5.72 -5.02
N ILE A 206 12.44 -4.57 -4.38
CA ILE A 206 13.60 -3.71 -4.66
C ILE A 206 14.67 -3.94 -3.60
N ALA A 207 15.87 -4.35 -4.03
CA ALA A 207 17.02 -4.58 -3.16
C ALA A 207 18.22 -3.75 -3.64
N SER A 208 18.51 -2.64 -2.98
CA SER A 208 19.68 -1.81 -3.26
C SER A 208 20.38 -1.36 -1.96
N PRO A 209 21.52 -0.69 -2.02
CA PRO A 209 22.25 -0.32 -0.79
C PRO A 209 21.52 0.67 0.13
N SER A 210 20.80 1.65 -0.43
CA SER A 210 20.24 2.79 0.33
C SER A 210 18.73 2.89 0.25
N TYR A 211 18.12 2.29 -0.78
CA TYR A 211 16.70 2.36 -1.08
C TYR A 211 16.18 0.97 -1.45
N GLY A 212 14.97 0.61 -1.05
CA GLY A 212 14.35 -0.66 -1.44
C GLY A 212 13.11 -0.99 -0.66
N THR A 213 12.65 -2.23 -0.82
CA THR A 213 11.52 -2.75 -0.08
C THR A 213 11.87 -2.84 1.41
N ARG A 214 11.16 -2.08 2.22
CA ARG A 214 11.32 -1.98 3.68
C ARG A 214 10.38 -2.90 4.42
N ALA A 215 9.17 -3.07 3.87
CA ALA A 215 8.15 -3.94 4.44
C ALA A 215 7.35 -4.60 3.32
N SER A 216 7.08 -5.90 3.48
CA SER A 216 6.09 -6.65 2.70
C SER A 216 4.97 -7.06 3.64
N THR A 217 3.74 -6.68 3.31
CA THR A 217 2.57 -6.88 4.16
C THR A 217 1.53 -7.72 3.44
N ALA A 218 1.05 -8.78 4.09
CA ALA A 218 -0.12 -9.55 3.70
C ALA A 218 -1.26 -9.31 4.69
N LEU A 219 -2.45 -9.01 4.19
CA LEU A 219 -3.67 -8.83 4.97
C LEU A 219 -4.79 -9.69 4.40
N ILE A 220 -5.44 -10.45 5.25
CA ILE A 220 -6.68 -11.19 4.96
C ILE A 220 -7.74 -10.73 5.96
N VAL A 221 -8.84 -10.21 5.45
CA VAL A 221 -10.03 -9.85 6.23
C VAL A 221 -11.10 -10.90 5.97
N ASN A 222 -11.64 -11.50 7.02
CA ASN A 222 -12.73 -12.47 6.93
C ASN A 222 -14.09 -11.80 7.09
N ALA A 223 -15.16 -12.45 6.59
CA ALA A 223 -16.53 -11.94 6.66
C ALA A 223 -17.04 -11.77 8.09
N ASP A 224 -16.55 -12.59 9.03
CA ASP A 224 -16.85 -12.47 10.48
C ASP A 224 -16.16 -11.25 11.13
N GLY A 225 -15.29 -10.57 10.40
CA GLY A 225 -14.54 -9.40 10.85
C GLY A 225 -13.16 -9.74 11.42
N THR A 226 -12.82 -11.02 11.59
CA THR A 226 -11.46 -11.41 11.99
C THR A 226 -10.45 -11.07 10.91
N ARG A 227 -9.23 -10.73 11.33
CA ARG A 227 -8.16 -10.30 10.43
C ARG A 227 -6.87 -11.01 10.76
N ARG A 228 -6.14 -11.36 9.72
CA ARG A 228 -4.77 -11.86 9.81
C ARG A 228 -3.87 -10.92 9.01
N MET A 229 -2.91 -10.29 9.68
CA MET A 229 -1.97 -9.37 9.07
C MET A 229 -0.55 -9.80 9.40
N VAL A 230 0.27 -10.01 8.38
CA VAL A 230 1.67 -10.42 8.50
C VAL A 230 2.54 -9.41 7.79
N GLU A 231 3.58 -8.92 8.46
CA GLU A 231 4.55 -7.99 7.88
C GLU A 231 5.98 -8.51 8.05
N ARG A 232 6.72 -8.58 6.95
CA ARG A 232 8.17 -8.82 6.91
C ARG A 232 8.91 -7.50 6.75
N SER A 233 9.88 -7.25 7.60
CA SER A 233 10.74 -6.07 7.54
C SER A 233 12.09 -6.39 6.91
N PHE A 234 12.61 -5.45 6.10
CA PHE A 234 13.86 -5.59 5.38
C PHE A 234 14.77 -4.37 5.55
N GLY A 235 16.08 -4.62 5.48
CA GLY A 235 17.15 -3.66 5.48
C GLY A 235 17.89 -3.59 4.13
N PRO A 236 19.07 -2.94 4.10
CA PRO A 236 19.90 -2.82 2.91
C PRO A 236 20.10 -4.15 2.18
N HIS A 237 20.09 -4.08 0.85
CA HIS A 237 20.21 -5.26 -0.04
C HIS A 237 19.13 -6.33 0.16
N GLY A 238 17.95 -5.98 0.71
CA GLY A 238 16.88 -6.92 0.95
C GLY A 238 17.12 -7.87 2.14
N GLY A 239 18.07 -7.55 3.01
CA GLY A 239 18.35 -8.36 4.21
C GLY A 239 17.13 -8.39 5.15
N ARG A 240 16.63 -9.60 5.47
CA ARG A 240 15.47 -9.76 6.37
C ARG A 240 15.83 -9.34 7.80
N LEU A 241 15.02 -8.47 8.39
CA LEU A 241 15.18 -7.97 9.77
C LEU A 241 14.24 -8.65 10.75
N GLY A 242 13.04 -9.03 10.32
CA GLY A 242 12.05 -9.65 11.18
C GLY A 242 10.72 -9.89 10.49
N GLU A 243 9.79 -10.49 11.25
CA GLU A 243 8.41 -10.72 10.85
C GLU A 243 7.50 -10.56 12.06
N VAL A 244 6.36 -9.94 11.85
CA VAL A 244 5.29 -9.78 12.84
C VAL A 244 4.00 -10.31 12.24
N GLU A 245 3.28 -11.11 13.03
CA GLU A 245 1.92 -11.56 12.71
C GLU A 245 0.95 -11.07 13.80
N LEU A 246 -0.15 -10.50 13.37
CA LEU A 246 -1.27 -10.12 14.23
C LEU A 246 -2.55 -10.82 13.75
N LYS A 247 -3.30 -11.35 14.71
CA LYS A 247 -4.65 -11.91 14.53
C LYS A 247 -5.60 -11.23 15.52
N PHE A 248 -6.65 -10.66 15.05
CA PHE A 248 -7.58 -9.86 15.86
C PHE A 248 -8.94 -9.72 15.20
#